data_064bf5d834cd9004356d4f1d18c96b43
#
_entry.id   064bf5d834cd9004356d4f1d18c96b43
#
_cell.length_a   1.000
_cell.length_b   1.000
_cell.length_c   1.000
_cell.angle_alpha   90.00
_cell.angle_beta   90.00
_cell.angle_gamma   90.00
#
_symmetry.space_group_name_H-M   'P 1'
#
loop_
_entity.id
_entity.type
_entity.pdbx_description
1 polymer ?
#
loop_
_entity_poly.entity_id
_entity_poly.type
_entity_poly.pdbx_seq_one_letter_code
_entity_poly.pdbx_strand_id
1 'polypeptide(L)'
;AATAWMLSAAYVTLHKRHIGITVFYIMASDKGKWWLDFIAYVVGIIALWLLIDDSVIRALDSVMMLEKAGSAWNSPQPMILKSMLTIGAMTYLTQLMINLYRHFSTKVAKQIVLFICGLIVLRIICVIAVHLMGETSFFGSINSIYSAVGTHINPQDYLKMQDMNIGTASLLIVALMLVLMMTGMPLGVVTLFVSVLSALCYFGYGGLYL
;
A
#
# COMPACT_ATOMS: atom_id res chain seq x y z
N ALA A 1 -19.47 4.59 -9.67
CA ALA A 1 -18.44 3.85 -10.42
C ALA A 1 -17.15 3.69 -9.62
N ALA A 2 -16.50 4.78 -9.14
CA ALA A 2 -15.21 4.71 -8.42
C ALA A 2 -15.24 3.80 -7.17
N THR A 3 -16.27 3.88 -6.35
CA THR A 3 -16.45 3.05 -5.15
C THR A 3 -16.50 1.55 -5.48
N ALA A 4 -17.18 1.17 -6.56
CA ALA A 4 -17.26 -0.21 -7.00
C ALA A 4 -15.89 -0.74 -7.45
N TRP A 5 -15.10 0.08 -8.13
CA TRP A 5 -13.73 -0.28 -8.53
C TRP A 5 -12.81 -0.50 -7.33
N MET A 6 -12.89 0.36 -6.32
CA MET A 6 -12.09 0.25 -5.10
C MET A 6 -12.41 -1.03 -4.32
N LEU A 7 -13.69 -1.39 -4.19
CA LEU A 7 -14.12 -2.59 -3.47
C LEU A 7 -13.88 -3.88 -4.26
N SER A 8 -13.87 -3.82 -5.59
CA SER A 8 -13.65 -5.00 -6.44
C SER A 8 -12.21 -5.51 -6.41
N ALA A 9 -11.22 -4.71 -5.98
CA ALA A 9 -9.81 -5.06 -5.98
C ALA A 9 -9.53 -6.35 -5.20
N ALA A 10 -10.13 -6.53 -4.03
CA ALA A 10 -10.00 -7.75 -3.23
C ALA A 10 -10.58 -8.97 -3.94
N TYR A 11 -11.74 -8.83 -4.59
CA TYR A 11 -12.39 -9.90 -5.33
C TYR A 11 -11.55 -10.36 -6.53
N VAL A 12 -11.01 -9.40 -7.30
CA VAL A 12 -10.14 -9.68 -8.45
C VAL A 12 -8.87 -10.40 -8.01
N THR A 13 -8.33 -10.04 -6.84
CA THR A 13 -7.14 -10.67 -6.24
C THR A 13 -7.43 -12.10 -5.79
N LEU A 14 -8.60 -12.35 -5.20
CA LEU A 14 -9.04 -13.68 -4.80
C LEU A 14 -9.07 -14.64 -5.99
N HIS A 15 -9.57 -14.19 -7.13
CA HIS A 15 -9.69 -14.99 -8.34
C HIS A 15 -8.44 -14.97 -9.24
N LYS A 16 -7.34 -14.30 -8.82
CA LYS A 16 -6.10 -14.14 -9.60
C LYS A 16 -6.35 -13.62 -11.02
N ARG A 17 -7.35 -12.75 -11.21
CA ARG A 17 -7.76 -12.19 -12.50
C ARG A 17 -7.19 -10.80 -12.78
N HIS A 18 -6.11 -10.44 -12.12
CA HIS A 18 -5.41 -9.20 -12.43
C HIS A 18 -4.74 -9.27 -13.80
N ILE A 19 -4.79 -8.16 -14.52
CA ILE A 19 -4.03 -7.99 -15.77
C ILE A 19 -2.55 -7.94 -15.38
N GLY A 20 -1.76 -8.84 -15.92
CA GLY A 20 -0.31 -8.88 -15.77
C GLY A 20 0.34 -9.34 -17.06
N ILE A 21 1.51 -8.82 -17.36
CA ILE A 21 2.33 -9.27 -18.51
C ILE A 21 3.19 -10.44 -18.01
N THR A 22 2.89 -11.63 -18.48
CA THR A 22 3.48 -12.88 -17.98
C THR A 22 4.70 -13.36 -18.76
N VAL A 23 5.38 -12.49 -19.50
CA VAL A 23 6.50 -12.90 -20.40
C VAL A 23 7.59 -13.60 -19.61
N PHE A 24 8.16 -12.98 -18.61
CA PHE A 24 9.19 -13.61 -17.77
C PHE A 24 8.64 -14.71 -16.87
N TYR A 25 7.38 -14.58 -16.43
CA TYR A 25 6.73 -15.60 -15.62
C TYR A 25 6.58 -16.93 -16.35
N ILE A 26 6.22 -16.91 -17.65
CA ILE A 26 6.10 -18.12 -18.47
C ILE A 26 7.46 -18.78 -18.70
N MET A 27 8.52 -17.98 -18.90
CA MET A 27 9.88 -18.46 -19.14
C MET A 27 10.56 -18.95 -17.85
N ALA A 28 10.05 -18.56 -16.67
CA ALA A 28 10.64 -18.90 -15.40
C ALA A 28 10.42 -20.40 -15.05
N SER A 29 11.40 -21.00 -14.39
CA SER A 29 11.27 -22.33 -13.78
C SER A 29 10.24 -22.30 -12.64
N ASP A 30 9.77 -23.46 -12.18
CA ASP A 30 8.79 -23.52 -11.09
C ASP A 30 9.27 -22.86 -9.79
N LYS A 31 10.57 -22.97 -9.49
CA LYS A 31 11.20 -22.22 -8.39
C LYS A 31 11.20 -20.70 -8.64
N GLY A 32 11.43 -20.29 -9.89
CA GLY A 32 11.39 -18.89 -10.30
C GLY A 32 9.98 -18.31 -10.14
N LYS A 33 8.94 -19.01 -10.58
CA LYS A 33 7.54 -18.63 -10.41
C LYS A 33 7.18 -18.46 -8.94
N TRP A 34 7.62 -19.38 -8.09
CA TRP A 34 7.41 -19.28 -6.64
C TRP A 34 8.01 -18.00 -6.06
N TRP A 35 9.25 -17.65 -6.44
CA TRP A 35 9.90 -16.43 -5.99
C TRP A 35 9.23 -15.16 -6.53
N LEU A 36 8.80 -15.16 -7.79
CA LEU A 36 8.09 -14.04 -8.38
C LEU A 36 6.76 -13.77 -7.67
N ASP A 37 5.98 -14.81 -7.40
CA ASP A 37 4.72 -14.71 -6.65
C ASP A 37 4.97 -14.20 -5.21
N PHE A 38 6.00 -14.71 -4.53
CA PHE A 38 6.37 -14.27 -3.20
C PHE A 38 6.72 -12.78 -3.16
N ILE A 39 7.59 -12.33 -4.08
CA ILE A 39 7.97 -10.91 -4.19
C ILE A 39 6.74 -10.05 -4.48
N ALA A 40 5.85 -10.48 -5.38
CA ALA A 40 4.63 -9.76 -5.70
C ALA A 40 3.73 -9.57 -4.46
N TYR A 41 3.56 -10.61 -3.64
CA TYR A 41 2.78 -10.49 -2.40
C TYR A 41 3.43 -9.55 -1.39
N VAL A 42 4.75 -9.67 -1.18
CA VAL A 42 5.47 -8.83 -0.21
C VAL A 42 5.44 -7.36 -0.63
N VAL A 43 5.75 -7.07 -1.89
CA VAL A 43 5.72 -5.71 -2.46
C VAL A 43 4.32 -5.10 -2.35
N GLY A 44 3.28 -5.89 -2.70
CA GLY A 44 1.90 -5.46 -2.60
C GLY A 44 1.46 -5.16 -1.16
N ILE A 45 1.85 -5.99 -0.20
CA ILE A 45 1.54 -5.80 1.22
C ILE A 45 2.20 -4.53 1.75
N ILE A 46 3.50 -4.30 1.45
CA ILE A 46 4.21 -3.10 1.87
C ILE A 46 3.56 -1.84 1.29
N ALA A 47 3.28 -1.84 -0.01
CA ALA A 47 2.67 -0.69 -0.67
C ALA A 47 1.27 -0.37 -0.13
N LEU A 48 0.43 -1.40 0.08
CA LEU A 48 -0.90 -1.23 0.67
C LEU A 48 -0.83 -0.81 2.13
N TRP A 49 0.11 -1.32 2.91
CA TRP A 49 0.29 -0.90 4.29
C TRP A 49 0.59 0.59 4.38
N LEU A 50 1.57 1.08 3.60
CA LEU A 50 1.92 2.50 3.56
C LEU A 50 0.73 3.38 3.10
N LEU A 51 -0.01 2.92 2.09
CA LEU A 51 -1.22 3.60 1.63
C LEU A 51 -2.30 3.67 2.73
N ILE A 52 -2.51 2.58 3.47
CA ILE A 52 -3.54 2.52 4.53
C ILE A 52 -3.15 3.40 5.71
N ASP A 53 -1.88 3.41 6.11
CA ASP A 53 -1.38 4.18 7.25
C ASP A 53 -1.71 5.68 7.09
N ASP A 54 -1.61 6.22 5.87
CA ASP A 54 -2.00 7.58 5.55
C ASP A 54 -3.52 7.74 5.30
N SER A 55 -4.11 6.87 4.49
CA SER A 55 -5.51 7.01 4.07
C SER A 55 -6.50 6.87 5.21
N VAL A 56 -6.17 6.12 6.27
CA VAL A 56 -7.02 5.97 7.46
C VAL A 56 -7.23 7.31 8.16
N ILE A 57 -6.17 8.07 8.39
CA ILE A 57 -6.23 9.37 9.05
C ILE A 57 -7.09 10.33 8.24
N ARG A 58 -6.83 10.43 6.94
CA ARG A 58 -7.59 11.29 6.02
C ARG A 58 -9.07 10.90 5.93
N ALA A 59 -9.37 9.60 5.96
CA ALA A 59 -10.75 9.13 5.94
C ALA A 59 -11.49 9.50 7.23
N LEU A 60 -10.83 9.34 8.39
CA LEU A 60 -11.40 9.71 9.69
C LEU A 60 -11.66 11.21 9.78
N ASP A 61 -10.67 12.05 9.42
CA ASP A 61 -10.82 13.51 9.40
C ASP A 61 -11.96 13.95 8.48
N SER A 62 -12.00 13.37 7.28
CA SER A 62 -13.04 13.67 6.30
C SER A 62 -14.45 13.32 6.78
N VAL A 63 -14.59 12.24 7.56
CA VAL A 63 -15.86 11.83 8.18
C VAL A 63 -16.20 12.74 9.36
N MET A 64 -15.25 13.06 10.23
CA MET A 64 -15.48 13.94 11.39
C MET A 64 -15.87 15.34 10.98
N MET A 65 -15.25 15.89 9.92
CA MET A 65 -15.54 17.22 9.39
C MET A 65 -16.75 17.25 8.45
N LEU A 66 -17.35 16.09 8.14
CA LEU A 66 -18.40 15.95 7.11
C LEU A 66 -18.01 16.66 5.81
N GLU A 67 -16.80 16.37 5.32
CA GLU A 67 -16.19 17.04 4.18
C GLU A 67 -17.10 17.00 2.94
N LYS A 68 -17.30 18.15 2.33
CA LYS A 68 -18.15 18.34 1.15
C LYS A 68 -17.35 18.89 -0.03
N ALA A 69 -17.85 18.68 -1.23
CA ALA A 69 -17.15 19.00 -2.48
C ALA A 69 -16.97 20.50 -2.75
N GLY A 70 -17.59 21.40 -1.96
CA GLY A 70 -17.53 22.86 -2.22
C GLY A 70 -18.17 23.32 -3.55
N SER A 71 -18.79 22.40 -4.30
CA SER A 71 -19.51 22.70 -5.53
C SER A 71 -20.94 23.16 -5.26
N ALA A 72 -21.65 23.64 -6.29
CA ALA A 72 -23.05 24.11 -6.18
C ALA A 72 -23.98 23.05 -5.52
N TRP A 73 -23.71 21.77 -5.72
CA TRP A 73 -24.45 20.65 -5.11
C TRP A 73 -23.98 20.26 -3.72
N ASN A 74 -22.83 20.76 -3.30
CA ASN A 74 -22.22 20.53 -1.97
C ASN A 74 -22.34 19.08 -1.47
N SER A 75 -22.07 18.12 -2.37
CA SER A 75 -22.23 16.68 -2.09
C SER A 75 -21.11 16.16 -1.16
N PRO A 76 -21.36 15.17 -0.27
CA PRO A 76 -20.35 14.56 0.60
C PRO A 76 -19.42 13.59 -0.17
N GLN A 77 -19.17 13.87 -1.44
CA GLN A 77 -18.40 12.99 -2.33
C GLN A 77 -16.95 12.73 -1.87
N PRO A 78 -16.17 13.75 -1.40
CA PRO A 78 -14.81 13.52 -0.92
C PRO A 78 -14.78 12.58 0.30
N MET A 79 -15.67 12.78 1.26
CA MET A 79 -15.81 11.92 2.44
C MET A 79 -16.09 10.45 2.04
N ILE A 80 -17.04 10.24 1.14
CA ILE A 80 -17.39 8.89 0.67
C ILE A 80 -16.22 8.24 -0.07
N LEU A 81 -15.54 8.97 -0.96
CA LEU A 81 -14.43 8.42 -1.75
C LEU A 81 -13.24 8.04 -0.88
N LYS A 82 -12.83 8.88 0.08
CA LYS A 82 -11.73 8.61 1.01
C LYS A 82 -12.03 7.39 1.89
N SER A 83 -13.25 7.32 2.43
CA SER A 83 -13.68 6.18 3.25
C SER A 83 -13.71 4.87 2.46
N MET A 84 -14.24 4.89 1.23
CA MET A 84 -14.30 3.72 0.37
C MET A 84 -12.92 3.27 -0.12
N LEU A 85 -11.99 4.21 -0.36
CA LEU A 85 -10.61 3.89 -0.68
C LEU A 85 -9.95 3.12 0.45
N THR A 86 -10.09 3.61 1.68
CA THR A 86 -9.51 2.99 2.87
C THR A 86 -10.08 1.59 3.11
N ILE A 87 -11.40 1.43 3.04
CA ILE A 87 -12.07 0.12 3.18
C ILE A 87 -11.62 -0.83 2.06
N GLY A 88 -11.56 -0.36 0.82
CA GLY A 88 -11.09 -1.14 -0.32
C GLY A 88 -9.63 -1.58 -0.17
N ALA A 89 -8.76 -0.70 0.29
CA ALA A 89 -7.36 -1.00 0.56
C ALA A 89 -7.20 -2.02 1.70
N MET A 90 -7.97 -1.90 2.78
CA MET A 90 -7.96 -2.87 3.90
C MET A 90 -8.41 -4.27 3.46
N THR A 91 -9.48 -4.37 2.67
CA THR A 91 -9.95 -5.65 2.14
C THR A 91 -8.95 -6.26 1.17
N TYR A 92 -8.31 -5.43 0.35
CA TYR A 92 -7.25 -5.88 -0.57
C TYR A 92 -6.00 -6.36 0.19
N LEU A 93 -5.56 -5.64 1.21
CA LEU A 93 -4.45 -6.04 2.08
C LEU A 93 -4.74 -7.39 2.74
N THR A 94 -5.92 -7.55 3.31
CA THR A 94 -6.36 -8.81 3.93
C THR A 94 -6.29 -9.98 2.94
N GLN A 95 -6.73 -9.77 1.70
CA GLN A 95 -6.65 -10.80 0.67
C GLN A 95 -5.21 -11.16 0.28
N LEU A 96 -4.31 -10.18 0.18
CA LEU A 96 -2.88 -10.44 -0.08
C LEU A 96 -2.22 -11.20 1.07
N MET A 97 -2.55 -10.87 2.31
CA MET A 97 -2.08 -11.61 3.49
C MET A 97 -2.52 -13.07 3.48
N ILE A 98 -3.78 -13.34 3.12
CA ILE A 98 -4.31 -14.70 2.96
C ILE A 98 -3.58 -15.44 1.83
N ASN A 99 -3.34 -14.78 0.71
CA ASN A 99 -2.63 -15.38 -0.42
C ASN A 99 -1.19 -15.70 -0.05
N LEU A 100 -0.50 -14.80 0.65
CA LEU A 100 0.87 -15.03 1.16
C LEU A 100 0.89 -16.21 2.15
N TYR A 101 -0.07 -16.28 3.08
CA TYR A 101 -0.18 -17.40 4.02
C TYR A 101 -0.37 -18.75 3.29
N ARG A 102 -1.20 -18.78 2.24
CA ARG A 102 -1.43 -19.98 1.42
C ARG A 102 -0.23 -20.36 0.55
N HIS A 103 0.60 -19.39 0.21
CA HIS A 103 1.80 -19.60 -0.61
C HIS A 103 2.84 -20.49 0.09
N PHE A 104 2.93 -20.44 1.42
CA PHE A 104 3.84 -21.26 2.19
C PHE A 104 3.24 -22.62 2.55
N SER A 105 4.06 -23.69 2.40
CA SER A 105 3.67 -25.04 2.79
C SER A 105 4.05 -25.39 4.23
N THR A 106 5.21 -24.90 4.71
CA THR A 106 5.78 -25.23 6.02
C THR A 106 5.03 -24.54 7.17
N LYS A 107 4.77 -25.27 8.26
CA LYS A 107 4.08 -24.72 9.46
C LYS A 107 4.82 -23.52 10.06
N VAL A 108 6.15 -23.58 10.15
CA VAL A 108 6.98 -22.51 10.70
C VAL A 108 6.87 -21.23 9.86
N ALA A 109 6.95 -21.34 8.52
CA ALA A 109 6.80 -20.17 7.65
C ALA A 109 5.41 -19.55 7.77
N LYS A 110 4.36 -20.37 7.88
CA LYS A 110 2.99 -19.88 8.11
C LYS A 110 2.84 -19.12 9.44
N GLN A 111 3.49 -19.58 10.50
CA GLN A 111 3.48 -18.89 11.79
C GLN A 111 4.20 -17.54 11.71
N ILE A 112 5.34 -17.47 11.01
CA ILE A 112 6.08 -16.22 10.80
C ILE A 112 5.21 -15.22 10.00
N VAL A 113 4.58 -15.67 8.91
CA VAL A 113 3.67 -14.83 8.13
C VAL A 113 2.52 -14.32 8.99
N LEU A 114 1.89 -15.19 9.78
CA LEU A 114 0.80 -14.81 10.67
C LEU A 114 1.25 -13.77 11.70
N PHE A 115 2.44 -13.92 12.26
CA PHE A 115 3.02 -12.96 13.20
C PHE A 115 3.25 -11.59 12.55
N ILE A 116 3.85 -11.54 11.35
CA ILE A 116 4.08 -10.30 10.61
C ILE A 116 2.74 -9.63 10.24
N CYS A 117 1.77 -10.41 9.74
CA CYS A 117 0.43 -9.90 9.45
C CYS A 117 -0.25 -9.33 10.71
N GLY A 118 -0.08 -10.00 11.85
CA GLY A 118 -0.57 -9.53 13.14
C GLY A 118 0.03 -8.19 13.55
N LEU A 119 1.34 -7.98 13.33
CA LEU A 119 2.00 -6.70 13.61
C LEU A 119 1.46 -5.57 12.71
N ILE A 120 1.21 -5.83 11.43
CA ILE A 120 0.65 -4.83 10.52
C ILE A 120 -0.77 -4.44 10.94
N VAL A 121 -1.61 -5.42 11.28
CA VAL A 121 -2.97 -5.15 11.77
C VAL A 121 -2.93 -4.38 13.09
N LEU A 122 -2.04 -4.76 14.01
CA LEU A 122 -1.86 -4.04 15.27
C LEU A 122 -1.47 -2.59 15.03
N ARG A 123 -0.55 -2.33 14.09
CA ARG A 123 -0.16 -0.97 13.71
C ARG A 123 -1.35 -0.15 13.21
N ILE A 124 -2.17 -0.69 12.31
CA ILE A 124 -3.37 -0.01 11.79
C ILE A 124 -4.34 0.32 12.94
N ILE A 125 -4.57 -0.63 13.86
CA ILE A 125 -5.41 -0.39 15.04
C ILE A 125 -4.82 0.71 15.92
N CYS A 126 -3.49 0.73 16.12
CA CYS A 126 -2.82 1.79 16.89
C CYS A 126 -3.01 3.16 16.26
N VAL A 127 -2.89 3.30 14.93
CA VAL A 127 -3.11 4.57 14.23
C VAL A 127 -4.54 5.08 14.47
N ILE A 128 -5.53 4.21 14.30
CA ILE A 128 -6.94 4.55 14.53
C ILE A 128 -7.17 4.97 15.99
N ALA A 129 -6.63 4.20 16.94
CA ALA A 129 -6.81 4.47 18.36
C ALA A 129 -6.15 5.79 18.80
N VAL A 130 -4.95 6.09 18.31
CA VAL A 130 -4.26 7.36 18.59
C VAL A 130 -5.05 8.54 18.03
N HIS A 131 -5.56 8.40 16.81
CA HIS A 131 -6.35 9.45 16.18
C HIS A 131 -7.66 9.74 16.92
N LEU A 132 -8.31 8.71 17.47
CA LEU A 132 -9.58 8.85 18.20
C LEU A 132 -9.40 9.24 19.67
N MET A 133 -8.36 8.74 20.34
CA MET A 133 -8.16 8.87 21.80
C MET A 133 -7.10 9.91 22.20
N GLY A 134 -6.30 10.38 21.24
CA GLY A 134 -5.18 11.30 21.46
C GLY A 134 -3.85 10.61 21.81
N GLU A 135 -2.76 11.37 21.70
CA GLU A 135 -1.37 10.87 21.83
C GLU A 135 -0.98 10.49 23.26
N THR A 136 -1.74 10.90 24.27
CA THR A 136 -1.46 10.60 25.69
C THR A 136 -1.83 9.16 26.07
N SER A 137 -2.41 8.39 25.15
CA SER A 137 -2.79 7.00 25.39
C SER A 137 -1.58 6.05 25.28
N PHE A 138 -1.73 4.82 25.79
CA PHE A 138 -0.75 3.75 25.59
C PHE A 138 -0.40 3.55 24.09
N PHE A 139 -1.37 3.71 23.21
CA PHE A 139 -1.18 3.64 21.76
C PHE A 139 -0.31 4.77 21.21
N GLY A 140 -0.34 5.97 21.82
CA GLY A 140 0.55 7.07 21.48
C GLY A 140 2.03 6.73 21.72
N SER A 141 2.34 6.04 22.80
CA SER A 141 3.70 5.58 23.09
C SER A 141 4.21 4.57 22.05
N ILE A 142 3.36 3.66 21.59
CA ILE A 142 3.70 2.74 20.49
C ILE A 142 3.90 3.51 19.16
N ASN A 143 3.04 4.47 18.88
CA ASN A 143 3.12 5.27 17.66
C ASN A 143 4.42 6.10 17.61
N SER A 144 4.86 6.66 18.74
CA SER A 144 6.11 7.42 18.83
C SER A 144 7.35 6.57 18.53
N ILE A 145 7.35 5.28 18.91
CA ILE A 145 8.43 4.35 18.56
C ILE A 145 8.49 4.13 17.05
N TYR A 146 7.34 3.93 16.39
CA TYR A 146 7.28 3.78 14.94
C TYR A 146 7.73 5.02 14.19
N SER A 147 7.33 6.21 14.64
CA SER A 147 7.74 7.47 14.03
C SER A 147 9.24 7.72 14.19
N ALA A 148 9.82 7.39 15.35
CA ALA A 148 11.25 7.50 15.59
C ALA A 148 12.07 6.58 14.66
N VAL A 149 11.60 5.34 14.42
CA VAL A 149 12.25 4.42 13.46
C VAL A 149 12.12 4.97 12.03
N GLY A 150 10.95 5.49 11.66
CA GLY A 150 10.70 6.06 10.34
C GLY A 150 11.58 7.26 9.99
N THR A 151 11.87 8.14 10.95
CA THR A 151 12.70 9.32 10.72
C THR A 151 14.17 9.00 10.44
N HIS A 152 14.68 7.84 10.89
CA HIS A 152 16.05 7.40 10.62
C HIS A 152 16.24 6.79 9.22
N ILE A 153 15.17 6.40 8.53
CA ILE A 153 15.23 5.78 7.20
C ILE A 153 14.43 6.66 6.24
N ASN A 154 14.96 7.83 5.88
CA ASN A 154 14.32 8.67 4.88
C ASN A 154 14.86 8.32 3.48
N PRO A 155 14.08 7.70 2.56
CA PRO A 155 14.55 7.34 1.23
C PRO A 155 15.02 8.52 0.39
N GLN A 156 14.53 9.72 0.66
CA GLN A 156 14.90 10.96 0.01
C GLN A 156 16.39 11.29 0.17
N ASP A 157 16.99 10.96 1.32
CA ASP A 157 18.38 11.24 1.62
C ASP A 157 19.35 10.33 0.84
N TYR A 158 18.87 9.13 0.47
CA TYR A 158 19.66 8.14 -0.26
C TYR A 158 19.49 8.24 -1.78
N LEU A 159 18.26 8.50 -2.23
CA LEU A 159 17.90 8.57 -3.64
C LEU A 159 17.60 10.03 -4.02
N LYS A 160 18.61 10.85 -4.21
CA LYS A 160 18.52 12.29 -4.58
C LYS A 160 17.79 12.51 -5.92
N MET A 161 16.57 12.01 -6.04
CA MET A 161 15.77 12.13 -7.27
C MET A 161 15.34 13.57 -7.55
N GLN A 162 15.33 14.43 -6.54
CA GLN A 162 15.03 15.86 -6.70
C GLN A 162 16.09 16.60 -7.54
N ASP A 163 17.35 16.13 -7.50
CA ASP A 163 18.46 16.73 -8.27
C ASP A 163 18.47 16.25 -9.73
N MET A 164 17.63 15.26 -10.08
CA MET A 164 17.56 14.71 -11.42
C MET A 164 16.65 15.54 -12.32
N ASN A 165 16.98 15.61 -13.61
CA ASN A 165 16.10 16.21 -14.60
C ASN A 165 14.77 15.44 -14.64
N ILE A 166 13.64 16.17 -14.68
CA ILE A 166 12.27 15.60 -14.70
C ILE A 166 12.12 14.55 -15.81
N GLY A 167 12.74 14.76 -16.98
CA GLY A 167 12.70 13.80 -18.08
C GLY A 167 13.38 12.47 -17.77
N THR A 168 14.55 12.49 -17.12
CA THR A 168 15.27 11.27 -16.73
C THR A 168 14.56 10.53 -15.61
N ALA A 169 14.02 11.25 -14.63
CA ALA A 169 13.27 10.68 -13.54
C ALA A 169 11.97 10.01 -14.01
N SER A 170 11.20 10.66 -14.89
CA SER A 170 9.98 10.07 -15.46
C SER A 170 10.27 8.84 -16.32
N LEU A 171 11.36 8.85 -17.09
CA LEU A 171 11.78 7.69 -17.88
C LEU A 171 12.18 6.51 -16.98
N LEU A 172 12.85 6.76 -15.87
CA LEU A 172 13.24 5.75 -14.88
C LEU A 172 12.02 5.13 -14.21
N ILE A 173 11.02 5.95 -13.84
CA ILE A 173 9.74 5.48 -13.26
C ILE A 173 9.00 4.57 -14.25
N VAL A 174 8.88 4.99 -15.51
CA VAL A 174 8.23 4.19 -16.56
C VAL A 174 9.00 2.89 -16.82
N ALA A 175 10.32 2.95 -16.90
CA ALA A 175 11.16 1.77 -17.08
C ALA A 175 11.00 0.78 -15.92
N LEU A 176 11.01 1.27 -14.66
CA LEU A 176 10.78 0.45 -13.48
C LEU A 176 9.40 -0.21 -13.52
N MET A 177 8.37 0.55 -13.90
CA MET A 177 7.01 0.03 -14.03
C MET A 177 6.93 -1.09 -15.09
N LEU A 178 7.56 -0.90 -16.27
CA LEU A 178 7.60 -1.92 -17.32
C LEU A 178 8.34 -3.19 -16.87
N VAL A 179 9.49 -3.04 -16.22
CA VAL A 179 10.27 -4.18 -15.70
C VAL A 179 9.46 -4.97 -14.68
N LEU A 180 8.82 -4.30 -13.73
CA LEU A 180 7.97 -4.96 -12.73
C LEU A 180 6.76 -5.62 -13.37
N MET A 181 6.13 -5.01 -14.37
CA MET A 181 5.02 -5.65 -15.09
C MET A 181 5.45 -6.92 -15.82
N MET A 182 6.65 -6.93 -16.41
CA MET A 182 7.16 -8.12 -17.11
C MET A 182 7.42 -9.32 -16.17
N THR A 183 7.56 -9.10 -14.87
CA THR A 183 7.68 -10.18 -13.87
C THR A 183 6.38 -10.95 -13.61
N GLY A 184 5.26 -10.52 -14.22
CA GLY A 184 3.94 -11.13 -14.01
C GLY A 184 3.18 -10.57 -12.81
N MET A 185 3.69 -9.51 -12.16
CA MET A 185 2.98 -8.84 -11.08
C MET A 185 1.67 -8.21 -11.58
N PRO A 186 0.60 -8.24 -10.77
CA PRO A 186 -0.63 -7.56 -11.10
C PRO A 186 -0.40 -6.07 -11.35
N LEU A 187 -0.96 -5.53 -12.44
CA LEU A 187 -0.81 -4.11 -12.80
C LEU A 187 -1.13 -3.17 -11.63
N GLY A 188 -2.19 -3.46 -10.86
CA GLY A 188 -2.58 -2.66 -9.71
C GLY A 188 -1.52 -2.62 -8.59
N VAL A 189 -0.82 -3.73 -8.35
CA VAL A 189 0.27 -3.79 -7.37
C VAL A 189 1.48 -2.99 -7.86
N VAL A 190 1.83 -3.15 -9.14
CA VAL A 190 2.96 -2.44 -9.76
C VAL A 190 2.75 -0.94 -9.72
N THR A 191 1.60 -0.46 -10.18
CA THR A 191 1.28 0.98 -10.20
C THR A 191 1.23 1.57 -8.79
N LEU A 192 0.62 0.88 -7.84
CA LEU A 192 0.59 1.30 -6.44
C LEU A 192 2.00 1.39 -5.85
N PHE A 193 2.80 0.34 -6.02
CA PHE A 193 4.17 0.31 -5.49
C PHE A 193 5.05 1.41 -6.09
N VAL A 194 5.00 1.58 -7.41
CA VAL A 194 5.78 2.62 -8.11
C VAL A 194 5.32 4.02 -7.69
N SER A 195 4.02 4.25 -7.48
CA SER A 195 3.49 5.52 -6.98
C SER A 195 4.00 5.83 -5.57
N VAL A 196 3.88 4.88 -4.65
CA VAL A 196 4.36 5.04 -3.27
C VAL A 196 5.87 5.25 -3.24
N LEU A 197 6.63 4.46 -4.00
CA LEU A 197 8.08 4.60 -4.10
C LEU A 197 8.47 5.97 -4.66
N SER A 198 7.81 6.43 -5.72
CA SER A 198 8.06 7.75 -6.31
C SER A 198 7.74 8.87 -5.34
N ALA A 199 6.63 8.79 -4.61
CA ALA A 199 6.25 9.76 -3.59
C ALA A 199 7.32 9.84 -2.48
N LEU A 200 7.77 8.69 -1.97
CA LEU A 200 8.82 8.60 -0.97
C LEU A 200 10.16 9.16 -1.46
N CYS A 201 10.54 8.89 -2.72
CA CYS A 201 11.80 9.37 -3.29
C CYS A 201 11.80 10.87 -3.58
N TYR A 202 10.65 11.44 -3.99
CA TYR A 202 10.55 12.87 -4.31
C TYR A 202 10.28 13.75 -3.08
N PHE A 203 9.38 13.30 -2.20
CA PHE A 203 8.85 14.12 -1.11
C PHE A 203 9.18 13.55 0.27
N GLY A 204 9.91 12.42 0.34
CA GLY A 204 10.14 11.71 1.59
C GLY A 204 8.84 11.20 2.21
N TYR A 205 8.84 11.00 3.52
CA TYR A 205 7.62 10.58 4.23
C TYR A 205 6.50 11.63 4.13
N GLY A 206 6.84 12.92 4.01
CA GLY A 206 5.85 13.98 3.75
C GLY A 206 5.07 13.80 2.45
N GLY A 207 5.63 13.10 1.46
CA GLY A 207 4.97 12.80 0.20
C GLY A 207 3.81 11.81 0.28
N LEU A 208 3.74 11.04 1.35
CA LEU A 208 2.59 10.17 1.61
C LEU A 208 1.41 10.96 2.18
N TYR A 209 1.64 12.19 2.68
CA TYR A 209 0.62 13.09 3.24
C TYR A 209 0.03 14.06 2.21
N LEU A 210 0.48 14.04 0.95
CA LEU A 210 -0.05 14.85 -0.14
C LEU A 210 -1.19 14.12 -0.86
#